data_f7f8881a237a1cafde854558fa6832d4
#
_entry.id   f7f8881a237a1cafde854558fa6832d4
#
_cell.length_a   1.000
_cell.length_b   1.000
_cell.length_c   1.000
_cell.angle_alpha   90.00
_cell.angle_beta   90.00
_cell.angle_gamma   90.00
#
_symmetry.space_group_name_H-M   'P 1'
#
loop_
_entity.id
_entity.type
_entity.pdbx_description
1 polymer ?
#
loop_
_entity_poly.entity_id
_entity_poly.type
_entity_poly.pdbx_seq_one_letter_code
_entity_poly.pdbx_strand_id
1 'polypeptide(L)'
;MDRFPYLLARWRGPISTVMFVNETEVEKAFEFIFRHRKYPITFTLYIVHNMGVNPYFFEGTERVYFDKGLYPYNVLRNIGIESISTTHYLLVDIDVFPSTNLYDSFMRQADLLSDPSNVVLFQLFQYTNAPINRCPDLECNYEL
;
A
#
# COMPACT_ATOMS: atom_id res chain seq x y z
N MET A 1 5.42 6.46 7.79
CA MET A 1 5.85 5.04 7.79
C MET A 1 5.46 4.26 9.04
N ASP A 2 4.92 4.89 10.04
CA ASP A 2 4.59 4.26 11.35
C ASP A 2 3.44 3.23 11.28
N ARG A 3 2.68 3.25 10.19
CA ARG A 3 1.53 2.36 9.99
C ARG A 3 1.88 1.02 9.33
N PHE A 4 3.01 0.94 8.66
CA PHE A 4 3.42 -0.23 7.91
C PHE A 4 3.58 -1.52 8.75
N PRO A 5 4.11 -1.48 9.98
CA PRO A 5 4.16 -2.66 10.85
C PRO A 5 2.79 -3.26 11.16
N TYR A 6 1.76 -2.42 11.27
CA TYR A 6 0.38 -2.89 11.52
C TYR A 6 -0.21 -3.61 10.31
N LEU A 7 0.11 -3.15 9.09
CA LEU A 7 -0.26 -3.85 7.87
C LEU A 7 0.41 -5.22 7.81
N LEU A 8 1.72 -5.29 8.10
CA LEU A 8 2.49 -6.53 8.11
C LEU A 8 2.02 -7.55 9.15
N ALA A 9 1.54 -7.08 10.29
CA ALA A 9 0.99 -7.96 11.33
C ALA A 9 -0.32 -8.62 10.91
N ARG A 10 -1.08 -8.00 10.00
CA ARG A 10 -2.42 -8.42 9.62
C ARG A 10 -2.51 -9.07 8.24
N TRP A 11 -1.60 -8.75 7.34
CA TRP A 11 -1.59 -9.27 5.99
C TRP A 11 -0.43 -10.24 5.78
N ARG A 12 -0.74 -11.50 5.48
CA ARG A 12 0.25 -12.57 5.30
C ARG A 12 0.64 -12.82 3.84
N GLY A 13 -0.11 -12.25 2.92
CA GLY A 13 0.13 -12.39 1.49
C GLY A 13 1.27 -11.50 0.98
N PRO A 14 1.63 -11.64 -0.30
CA PRO A 14 2.57 -10.73 -0.95
C PRO A 14 2.05 -9.30 -0.92
N ILE A 15 2.98 -8.34 -0.85
CA ILE A 15 2.67 -6.91 -0.87
C ILE A 15 3.47 -6.26 -1.99
N SER A 16 2.82 -5.44 -2.80
CA SER A 16 3.48 -4.49 -3.70
C SER A 16 3.30 -3.09 -3.13
N THR A 17 4.41 -2.41 -2.86
CA THR A 17 4.42 -1.08 -2.25
C THR A 17 5.20 -0.11 -3.11
N VAL A 18 4.58 1.00 -3.48
CA VAL A 18 5.25 2.10 -4.15
C VAL A 18 5.53 3.21 -3.15
N MET A 19 6.78 3.60 -3.04
CA MET A 19 7.24 4.66 -2.16
C MET A 19 7.53 5.91 -2.98
N PHE A 20 6.82 6.99 -2.69
CA PHE A 20 7.08 8.32 -3.22
C PHE A 20 8.14 8.99 -2.36
N VAL A 21 9.30 9.24 -2.93
CA VAL A 21 10.51 9.61 -2.19
C VAL A 21 11.19 10.81 -2.84
N ASN A 22 11.53 11.81 -2.03
CA ASN A 22 12.46 12.86 -2.47
C ASN A 22 13.88 12.29 -2.58
N GLU A 23 14.67 12.80 -3.50
CA GLU A 23 16.09 12.43 -3.66
C GLU A 23 16.89 12.52 -2.36
N THR A 24 16.58 13.49 -1.49
CA THR A 24 17.22 13.67 -0.18
C THR A 24 16.81 12.60 0.86
N GLU A 25 15.78 11.81 0.57
CA GLU A 25 15.24 10.79 1.48
C GLU A 25 15.51 9.35 1.00
N VAL A 26 16.21 9.21 -0.12
CA VAL A 26 16.49 7.90 -0.73
C VAL A 26 17.21 6.96 0.24
N GLU A 27 18.18 7.45 1.00
CA GLU A 27 18.90 6.64 1.99
C GLU A 27 17.95 6.09 3.07
N LYS A 28 17.04 6.93 3.57
CA LYS A 28 16.02 6.50 4.56
C LYS A 28 15.06 5.47 3.97
N ALA A 29 14.73 5.60 2.68
CA ALA A 29 13.90 4.62 1.99
C ALA A 29 14.63 3.28 1.89
N PHE A 30 15.92 3.26 1.53
CA PHE A 30 16.71 2.04 1.52
C PHE A 30 16.87 1.40 2.90
N GLU A 31 17.08 2.18 3.95
CA GLU A 31 17.08 1.65 5.32
C GLU A 31 15.74 1.00 5.69
N PHE A 32 14.64 1.62 5.30
CA PHE A 32 13.31 1.06 5.51
C PHE A 32 13.14 -0.26 4.77
N ILE A 33 13.50 -0.33 3.49
CA ILE A 33 13.47 -1.54 2.67
C ILE A 33 14.31 -2.63 3.32
N PHE A 34 15.54 -2.30 3.73
CA PHE A 34 16.44 -3.26 4.36
C PHE A 34 15.87 -3.86 5.64
N ARG A 35 15.23 -3.05 6.49
CA ARG A 35 14.56 -3.54 7.71
C ARG A 35 13.43 -4.52 7.41
N HIS A 36 12.75 -4.37 6.26
CA HIS A 36 11.57 -5.17 5.90
C HIS A 36 11.87 -6.27 4.87
N ARG A 37 13.14 -6.48 4.49
CA ARG A 37 13.54 -7.45 3.44
C ARG A 37 13.16 -8.92 3.70
N LYS A 38 12.80 -9.26 4.94
CA LYS A 38 12.38 -10.61 5.33
C LYS A 38 10.92 -10.93 4.99
N TYR A 39 10.15 -9.92 4.65
CA TYR A 39 8.74 -10.08 4.27
C TYR A 39 8.60 -10.22 2.75
N PRO A 40 7.53 -10.85 2.24
CA PRO A 40 7.28 -11.00 0.81
C PRO A 40 6.77 -9.69 0.21
N ILE A 41 7.63 -8.67 0.15
CA ILE A 41 7.28 -7.33 -0.29
C ILE A 41 8.13 -6.95 -1.50
N THR A 42 7.46 -6.49 -2.55
CA THR A 42 8.09 -5.77 -3.66
C THR A 42 8.03 -4.28 -3.37
N PHE A 43 9.18 -3.64 -3.30
CA PHE A 43 9.29 -2.20 -3.13
C PHE A 43 9.65 -1.55 -4.46
N THR A 44 8.87 -0.55 -4.86
CA THR A 44 9.18 0.32 -5.99
C THR A 44 9.39 1.73 -5.49
N LEU A 45 10.50 2.35 -5.84
CA LEU A 45 10.79 3.73 -5.48
C LEU A 45 10.42 4.65 -6.65
N TYR A 46 9.55 5.60 -6.39
CA TYR A 46 9.28 6.72 -7.28
C TYR A 46 10.01 7.94 -6.74
N ILE A 47 11.18 8.24 -7.33
CA ILE A 47 12.08 9.28 -6.83
C ILE A 47 11.80 10.57 -7.55
N VAL A 48 11.60 11.63 -6.77
CA VAL A 48 11.39 12.99 -7.27
C VAL A 48 12.63 13.83 -7.02
N HIS A 49 13.12 14.39 -8.09
CA HIS A 49 14.24 15.33 -8.04
C HIS A 49 13.72 16.76 -7.88
N ASN A 50 14.39 17.54 -7.04
CA ASN A 50 14.09 18.95 -6.83
C ASN A 50 12.64 19.26 -6.46
N MET A 51 12.18 18.76 -5.31
CA MET A 51 10.89 19.17 -4.72
C MET A 51 10.86 20.65 -4.31
N GLY A 52 11.41 21.51 -5.18
CA GLY A 52 11.27 22.96 -5.09
C GLY A 52 9.86 23.41 -5.51
N VAL A 53 9.76 24.62 -6.01
CA VAL A 53 8.49 25.27 -6.38
C VAL A 53 7.74 24.55 -7.51
N ASN A 54 8.46 23.76 -8.35
CA ASN A 54 7.89 22.95 -9.43
C ASN A 54 8.62 21.59 -9.50
N PRO A 55 8.16 20.56 -8.77
CA PRO A 55 8.73 19.23 -8.91
C PRO A 55 8.43 18.66 -10.30
N TYR A 56 9.46 18.08 -10.93
CA TYR A 56 9.35 17.40 -12.21
C TYR A 56 9.32 15.90 -11.97
N PHE A 57 8.37 15.22 -12.58
CA PHE A 57 8.37 13.77 -12.66
C PHE A 57 8.89 13.35 -14.03
N PHE A 58 9.70 12.30 -14.03
CA PHE A 58 10.07 11.62 -15.25
C PHE A 58 9.34 10.28 -15.26
N GLU A 59 8.37 10.15 -16.14
CA GLU A 59 7.78 8.88 -16.51
C GLU A 59 8.27 8.55 -17.91
N GLY A 60 9.19 7.62 -18.01
CA GLY A 60 9.85 7.32 -19.28
C GLY A 60 10.60 8.52 -19.84
N THR A 61 10.19 9.00 -21.03
CA THR A 61 10.76 10.15 -21.73
C THR A 61 9.97 11.45 -21.53
N GLU A 62 8.83 11.41 -20.87
CA GLU A 62 7.98 12.58 -20.67
C GLU A 62 8.22 13.22 -19.29
N ARG A 63 8.31 14.56 -19.29
CA ARG A 63 8.35 15.36 -18.07
C ARG A 63 6.92 15.69 -17.67
N VAL A 64 6.47 15.13 -16.55
CA VAL A 64 5.18 15.50 -15.99
C VAL A 64 5.38 16.58 -14.94
N TYR A 65 4.75 17.74 -15.12
CA TYR A 65 4.77 18.82 -14.14
C TYR A 65 3.81 18.46 -13.01
N PHE A 66 4.29 18.57 -11.80
CA PHE A 66 3.51 18.29 -10.60
C PHE A 66 3.27 19.58 -9.84
N ASP A 67 2.02 19.98 -9.69
CA ASP A 67 1.67 21.12 -8.88
C ASP A 67 1.75 20.74 -7.38
N LYS A 68 2.27 21.64 -6.55
CA LYS A 68 2.63 21.43 -5.14
C LYS A 68 1.48 20.91 -4.25
N GLY A 69 0.28 20.77 -4.77
CA GLY A 69 -0.89 20.20 -4.09
C GLY A 69 -1.33 18.82 -4.59
N LEU A 70 -0.76 18.32 -5.67
CA LEU A 70 -1.23 17.09 -6.31
C LEU A 70 -0.27 15.94 -6.06
N TYR A 71 -0.63 15.07 -5.14
CA TYR A 71 0.05 13.80 -4.96
C TYR A 71 -0.32 12.84 -6.11
N PRO A 72 0.63 12.16 -6.79
CA PRO A 72 0.36 11.39 -8.01
C PRO A 72 -0.28 10.03 -7.72
N TYR A 73 -1.41 10.01 -7.05
CA TYR A 73 -2.08 8.77 -6.60
C TYR A 73 -2.23 7.72 -7.70
N ASN A 74 -2.74 8.13 -8.85
CA ASN A 74 -3.04 7.19 -9.93
C ASN A 74 -1.76 6.64 -10.55
N VAL A 75 -0.72 7.46 -10.70
CA VAL A 75 0.59 7.02 -11.20
C VAL A 75 1.19 5.98 -10.27
N LEU A 76 1.24 6.28 -8.97
CA LEU A 76 1.80 5.36 -7.97
C LEU A 76 0.99 4.06 -7.88
N ARG A 77 -0.33 4.13 -7.95
CA ARG A 77 -1.20 2.95 -7.98
C ARG A 77 -0.95 2.08 -9.22
N ASN A 78 -0.84 2.68 -10.41
CA ASN A 78 -0.55 1.97 -11.64
C ASN A 78 0.82 1.26 -11.57
N ILE A 79 1.86 1.96 -11.11
CA ILE A 79 3.19 1.37 -10.90
C ILE A 79 3.11 0.18 -9.92
N GLY A 80 2.34 0.34 -8.83
CA GLY A 80 2.12 -0.73 -7.87
C GLY A 80 1.44 -1.95 -8.49
N ILE A 81 0.44 -1.73 -9.34
CA ILE A 81 -0.28 -2.79 -10.06
C ILE A 81 0.63 -3.48 -11.07
N GLU A 82 1.41 -2.74 -11.83
CA GLU A 82 2.34 -3.28 -12.84
C GLU A 82 3.43 -4.17 -12.24
N SER A 83 3.78 -3.94 -10.97
CA SER A 83 4.77 -4.75 -10.26
C SER A 83 4.20 -6.01 -9.58
N ILE A 84 2.90 -6.30 -9.76
CA ILE A 84 2.25 -7.48 -9.17
C ILE A 84 2.48 -8.71 -10.06
N SER A 85 2.80 -9.84 -9.40
CA SER A 85 2.95 -11.16 -10.05
C SER A 85 1.78 -12.11 -9.80
N THR A 86 0.77 -11.67 -9.02
CA THR A 86 -0.42 -12.48 -8.69
C THR A 86 -1.57 -12.22 -9.65
N THR A 87 -2.48 -13.16 -9.77
CA THR A 87 -3.67 -13.05 -10.64
C THR A 87 -4.72 -12.07 -10.10
N HIS A 88 -4.73 -11.84 -8.79
CA HIS A 88 -5.66 -10.95 -8.11
C HIS A 88 -4.88 -10.07 -7.13
N TYR A 89 -5.40 -8.89 -6.90
CA TYR A 89 -4.83 -7.95 -5.92
C TYR A 89 -5.93 -7.17 -5.21
N LEU A 90 -5.61 -6.71 -4.01
CA LEU A 90 -6.40 -5.77 -3.24
C LEU A 90 -5.64 -4.44 -3.18
N LEU A 91 -6.22 -3.40 -3.76
CA LEU A 91 -5.65 -2.06 -3.69
C LEU A 91 -6.17 -1.34 -2.45
N VAL A 92 -5.25 -0.94 -1.59
CA VAL A 92 -5.57 -0.19 -0.36
C VAL A 92 -4.57 0.95 -0.14
N ASP A 93 -5.04 2.01 0.48
CA ASP A 93 -4.15 3.06 0.96
C ASP A 93 -3.50 2.63 2.29
N ILE A 94 -2.35 3.21 2.62
CA ILE A 94 -1.54 2.80 3.79
C ILE A 94 -2.24 3.01 5.15
N ASP A 95 -3.33 3.73 5.19
CA ASP A 95 -4.16 3.97 6.36
C ASP A 95 -5.38 3.02 6.44
N VAL A 96 -5.52 2.12 5.49
CA VAL A 96 -6.52 1.05 5.52
C VAL A 96 -5.87 -0.24 6.01
N PHE A 97 -6.40 -0.77 7.11
CA PHE A 97 -5.88 -2.00 7.71
C PHE A 97 -6.83 -3.17 7.46
N PRO A 98 -6.35 -4.25 6.83
CA PRO A 98 -7.13 -5.47 6.70
C PRO A 98 -7.38 -6.10 8.09
N SER A 99 -8.46 -6.85 8.21
CA SER A 99 -8.62 -7.75 9.34
C SER A 99 -7.57 -8.87 9.29
N THR A 100 -7.19 -9.40 10.45
CA THR A 100 -6.13 -10.42 10.56
C THR A 100 -6.42 -11.71 9.78
N ASN A 101 -7.69 -12.00 9.50
CA ASN A 101 -8.14 -13.19 8.77
C ASN A 101 -8.54 -12.89 7.31
N LEU A 102 -8.43 -11.65 6.83
CA LEU A 102 -8.90 -11.27 5.50
C LEU A 102 -8.17 -12.05 4.40
N TYR A 103 -6.85 -12.13 4.46
CA TYR A 103 -6.05 -12.89 3.50
C TYR A 103 -6.45 -14.37 3.46
N ASP A 104 -6.53 -15.01 4.62
CA ASP A 104 -6.92 -16.43 4.73
C ASP A 104 -8.36 -16.65 4.25
N SER A 105 -9.23 -15.66 4.42
CA SER A 105 -10.60 -15.73 3.91
C SER A 105 -10.66 -15.67 2.38
N PHE A 106 -9.86 -14.81 1.75
CA PHE A 106 -9.73 -14.80 0.30
C PHE A 106 -9.16 -16.12 -0.24
N MET A 107 -8.12 -16.64 0.40
CA MET A 107 -7.53 -17.92 -0.03
C MET A 107 -8.51 -19.09 0.06
N ARG A 108 -9.39 -19.11 1.06
CA ARG A 108 -10.44 -20.13 1.16
C ARG A 108 -11.53 -19.99 0.09
N GLN A 109 -11.67 -18.82 -0.50
CA GLN A 109 -12.69 -18.53 -1.51
C GLN A 109 -12.07 -18.32 -2.90
N ALA A 110 -10.87 -18.86 -3.13
CA ALA A 110 -10.14 -18.67 -4.39
C ALA A 110 -10.96 -19.13 -5.62
N ASP A 111 -11.76 -20.18 -5.50
CA ASP A 111 -12.63 -20.67 -6.59
C ASP A 111 -13.68 -19.63 -6.98
N LEU A 112 -14.27 -18.93 -5.99
CA LEU A 112 -15.20 -17.83 -6.26
C LEU A 112 -14.53 -16.64 -6.93
N LEU A 113 -13.29 -16.34 -6.55
CA LEU A 113 -12.51 -15.25 -7.13
C LEU A 113 -12.05 -15.57 -8.56
N SER A 114 -11.96 -16.84 -8.93
CA SER A 114 -11.55 -17.29 -10.26
C SER A 114 -12.61 -17.08 -11.32
N ASP A 115 -13.87 -16.92 -10.96
CA ASP A 115 -14.98 -16.66 -11.87
C ASP A 115 -15.15 -15.15 -12.08
N PRO A 116 -14.92 -14.60 -13.28
CA PRO A 116 -14.99 -13.17 -13.56
C PRO A 116 -16.41 -12.57 -13.44
N SER A 117 -17.44 -13.40 -13.33
CA SER A 117 -18.82 -12.96 -13.07
C SER A 117 -19.10 -12.69 -11.59
N ASN A 118 -18.23 -13.13 -10.70
CA ASN A 118 -18.39 -12.92 -9.27
C ASN A 118 -17.84 -11.55 -8.83
N VAL A 119 -18.56 -10.92 -7.92
CA VAL A 119 -18.14 -9.71 -7.24
C VAL A 119 -18.06 -10.01 -5.76
N VAL A 120 -16.89 -9.76 -5.16
CA VAL A 120 -16.70 -9.88 -3.73
C VAL A 120 -16.82 -8.51 -3.08
N LEU A 121 -17.78 -8.38 -2.17
CA LEU A 121 -17.94 -7.18 -1.35
C LEU A 121 -17.35 -7.43 0.03
N PHE A 122 -16.57 -6.49 0.52
CA PHE A 122 -16.10 -6.50 1.90
C PHE A 122 -16.37 -5.14 2.54
N GLN A 123 -16.62 -5.18 3.84
CA GLN A 123 -17.01 -4.00 4.59
C GLN A 123 -15.78 -3.22 5.04
N LEU A 124 -15.82 -1.91 4.83
CA LEU A 124 -14.83 -0.97 5.36
C LEU A 124 -15.46 -0.24 6.55
N PHE A 125 -14.69 -0.15 7.65
CA PHE A 125 -15.05 0.61 8.83
C PHE A 125 -14.12 1.81 8.96
N GLN A 126 -14.68 2.97 9.23
CA GLN A 126 -13.92 4.17 9.52
C GLN A 126 -13.99 4.48 11.01
N TYR A 127 -12.84 4.61 11.64
CA TYR A 127 -12.72 5.03 13.04
C TYR A 127 -12.26 6.47 13.11
N THR A 128 -13.05 7.32 13.75
CA THR A 128 -12.74 8.76 13.86
C THR A 128 -11.84 9.10 15.04
N ASN A 129 -11.79 8.26 16.10
CA ASN A 129 -11.10 8.58 17.35
C ASN A 129 -10.31 7.42 17.99
N ALA A 130 -10.22 6.25 17.34
CA ALA A 130 -9.47 5.15 17.92
C ALA A 130 -7.96 5.33 17.68
N PRO A 131 -7.12 5.37 18.71
CA PRO A 131 -5.68 5.37 18.53
C PRO A 131 -5.27 4.01 17.97
N ILE A 132 -4.68 4.03 16.76
CA ILE A 132 -4.24 2.84 16.00
C ILE A 132 -3.40 1.88 16.85
N ASN A 133 -2.64 2.40 17.80
CA ASN A 133 -1.77 1.64 18.69
C ASN A 133 -2.51 0.84 19.78
N ARG A 134 -3.82 1.03 19.95
CA ARG A 134 -4.63 0.29 20.94
C ARG A 134 -5.39 -0.90 20.37
N CYS A 135 -5.42 -1.04 19.03
CA CYS A 135 -6.13 -2.14 18.37
C CYS A 135 -5.21 -2.96 17.47
N PRO A 136 -4.32 -3.80 18.04
CA PRO A 136 -3.44 -4.65 17.25
C PRO A 136 -4.18 -5.80 16.54
N ASP A 137 -5.39 -6.13 16.96
CA ASP A 137 -6.19 -7.25 16.43
C ASP A 137 -7.67 -6.87 16.20
N LEU A 138 -8.44 -7.83 15.71
CA LEU A 138 -9.85 -7.66 15.35
C LEU A 138 -10.78 -7.51 16.55
N GLU A 139 -10.42 -8.07 17.71
CA GLU A 139 -11.28 -8.07 18.87
C GLU A 139 -11.51 -6.65 19.36
N CYS A 140 -10.50 -5.78 19.28
CA CYS A 140 -10.63 -4.37 19.59
C CYS A 140 -11.62 -3.59 18.70
N ASN A 141 -11.95 -4.10 17.51
CA ASN A 141 -12.80 -3.39 16.57
C ASN A 141 -14.30 -3.55 16.86
N TYR A 142 -14.66 -4.44 17.77
CA TYR A 142 -16.06 -4.77 18.10
C TYR A 142 -16.51 -4.28 19.49
N GLU A 143 -15.63 -3.68 20.26
CA GLU A 143 -15.96 -3.13 21.59
C GLU A 143 -16.39 -1.65 21.55
N LEU A 144 -17.01 -1.20 20.45
CA LEU A 144 -17.56 0.15 20.32
C LEU A 144 -19.09 0.11 20.30
#